data_9bf9c1b537efe84a7f4cbbf714682910
#
_entry.id   9bf9c1b537efe84a7f4cbbf714682910
#
_cell.length_a   1.000
_cell.length_b   1.000
_cell.length_c   1.000
_cell.angle_alpha   90.00
_cell.angle_beta   90.00
_cell.angle_gamma   90.00
#
_symmetry.space_group_name_H-M   'P 1'
#
loop_
_entity.id
_entity.type
_entity.pdbx_description
1 polymer ?
#
loop_
_entity_poly.entity_id
_entity_poly.type
_entity_poly.pdbx_seq_one_letter_code
_entity_poly.pdbx_strand_id
1 'polypeptide(L)'
;ATNLLSFFAPKISHKSDFQNNVDCNAIDLLEYCLNKPQNGINCLNKSKILQECCLSLGIYARRIWLMPYSPYDTDNHVVTEIYDFNVSKWIMLDMTANGNFVNSKGLPLSVLEIRSGFAINDSCEFVNASSTHNKIFADGQAERLYYKQYFAKNFCYLFVESQNEFANNNKRVAFIPKNFDLTKILKQKSFNTRDIPSVGSITMLLNVPE
;
A
#
# COMPACT_ATOMS: atom_id res chain seq x y z
N ALA A 1 -2.66 -13.41 6.98
CA ALA A 1 -2.86 -12.10 6.35
C ALA A 1 -3.59 -12.22 5.01
N THR A 2 -3.17 -13.10 4.09
CA THR A 2 -3.82 -13.30 2.78
C THR A 2 -5.30 -13.67 2.87
N ASN A 3 -5.70 -14.45 3.89
CA ASN A 3 -7.11 -14.75 4.15
C ASN A 3 -7.90 -13.50 4.55
N LEU A 4 -7.31 -12.57 5.31
CA LEU A 4 -7.93 -11.27 5.61
C LEU A 4 -8.08 -10.43 4.35
N LEU A 5 -7.04 -10.38 3.52
CA LEU A 5 -7.06 -9.67 2.24
C LEU A 5 -8.20 -10.18 1.35
N SER A 6 -8.24 -11.48 1.07
CA SER A 6 -9.25 -12.11 0.21
C SER A 6 -10.67 -12.03 0.78
N PHE A 7 -10.82 -11.91 2.11
CA PHE A 7 -12.12 -11.75 2.76
C PHE A 7 -12.64 -10.31 2.68
N PHE A 8 -11.81 -9.31 2.99
CA PHE A 8 -12.26 -7.92 3.07
C PHE A 8 -12.25 -7.20 1.72
N ALA A 9 -11.25 -7.42 0.87
CA ALA A 9 -11.07 -6.65 -0.36
C ALA A 9 -12.31 -6.68 -1.28
N PRO A 10 -12.97 -7.83 -1.53
CA PRO A 10 -14.15 -7.86 -2.38
C PRO A 10 -15.43 -7.30 -1.72
N LYS A 11 -15.45 -7.13 -0.40
CA LYS A 11 -16.60 -6.60 0.34
C LYS A 11 -16.58 -5.08 0.50
N ILE A 12 -15.42 -4.46 0.36
CA ILE A 12 -15.22 -3.03 0.58
C ILE A 12 -14.93 -2.37 -0.76
N SER A 13 -15.90 -1.61 -1.27
CA SER A 13 -15.76 -0.87 -2.51
C SER A 13 -14.60 0.14 -2.45
N HIS A 14 -13.86 0.30 -3.56
CA HIS A 14 -12.88 1.37 -3.67
C HIS A 14 -13.53 2.67 -4.13
N LYS A 15 -13.23 3.77 -3.43
CA LYS A 15 -13.69 5.11 -3.75
C LYS A 15 -12.54 6.11 -3.56
N SER A 16 -11.86 6.47 -4.64
CA SER A 16 -10.68 7.34 -4.61
C SER A 16 -10.97 8.75 -4.09
N ASP A 17 -12.19 9.24 -4.31
CA ASP A 17 -12.67 10.56 -3.87
C ASP A 17 -13.32 10.56 -2.47
N PHE A 18 -13.14 9.50 -1.69
CA PHE A 18 -13.61 9.45 -0.31
C PHE A 18 -12.99 10.56 0.53
N GLN A 19 -13.84 11.38 1.17
CA GLN A 19 -13.44 12.62 1.84
C GLN A 19 -12.80 12.40 3.23
N ASN A 20 -12.54 11.16 3.64
CA ASN A 20 -11.98 10.80 4.95
C ASN A 20 -12.79 11.38 6.13
N ASN A 21 -14.11 11.35 6.02
CA ASN A 21 -15.06 11.86 7.01
C ASN A 21 -15.48 10.81 8.05
N VAL A 22 -14.77 9.72 8.11
CA VAL A 22 -14.85 8.67 9.13
C VAL A 22 -13.47 8.53 9.75
N ASP A 23 -13.39 8.26 11.04
CA ASP A 23 -12.12 8.09 11.72
C ASP A 23 -11.30 6.94 11.12
N CYS A 24 -10.03 7.21 10.88
CA CYS A 24 -9.14 6.27 10.19
C CYS A 24 -8.64 5.18 11.15
N ASN A 25 -9.55 4.31 11.57
CA ASN A 25 -9.29 3.07 12.29
C ASN A 25 -10.15 1.95 11.71
N ALA A 26 -9.75 0.70 11.95
CA ALA A 26 -10.42 -0.45 11.33
C ALA A 26 -11.89 -0.60 11.75
N ILE A 27 -12.24 -0.29 12.99
CA ILE A 27 -13.59 -0.47 13.53
C ILE A 27 -14.57 0.47 12.82
N ASP A 28 -14.32 1.78 12.88
CA ASP A 28 -15.21 2.78 12.29
C ASP A 28 -15.29 2.66 10.77
N LEU A 29 -14.17 2.36 10.11
CA LEU A 29 -14.13 2.16 8.66
C LEU A 29 -14.90 0.90 8.22
N LEU A 30 -14.81 -0.20 8.98
CA LEU A 30 -15.57 -1.42 8.69
C LEU A 30 -17.06 -1.19 8.93
N GLU A 31 -17.43 -0.55 10.05
CA GLU A 31 -18.82 -0.21 10.34
C GLU A 31 -19.41 0.66 9.22
N TYR A 32 -18.70 1.71 8.80
CA TYR A 32 -19.12 2.57 7.67
C TYR A 32 -19.34 1.78 6.37
N CYS A 33 -18.41 0.91 6.01
CA CYS A 33 -18.46 0.17 4.75
C CYS A 33 -19.52 -0.94 4.75
N LEU A 34 -19.70 -1.64 5.87
CA LEU A 34 -20.58 -2.79 5.94
C LEU A 34 -22.04 -2.41 6.18
N ASN A 35 -22.31 -1.24 6.76
CA ASN A 35 -23.67 -0.74 6.99
C ASN A 35 -24.44 -0.41 5.70
N LYS A 36 -23.72 -0.02 4.63
CA LYS A 36 -24.33 0.31 3.33
C LYS A 36 -23.43 -0.19 2.19
N PRO A 37 -23.92 -1.07 1.30
CA PRO A 37 -23.11 -1.63 0.20
C PRO A 37 -22.53 -0.60 -0.76
N GLN A 38 -23.14 0.59 -0.88
CA GLN A 38 -22.66 1.69 -1.72
C GLN A 38 -21.52 2.51 -1.08
N ASN A 39 -21.28 2.31 0.22
CA ASN A 39 -20.18 2.99 0.90
C ASN A 39 -18.85 2.41 0.42
N GLY A 40 -17.94 3.31 0.04
CA GLY A 40 -16.60 2.94 -0.38
C GLY A 40 -15.56 3.87 0.25
N ILE A 41 -14.35 3.39 0.35
CA ILE A 41 -13.21 4.11 0.94
C ILE A 41 -11.99 4.01 0.02
N ASN A 42 -11.05 4.94 0.19
CA ASN A 42 -9.83 4.98 -0.63
C ASN A 42 -8.75 3.99 -0.15
N CYS A 43 -7.64 3.91 -0.87
CA CYS A 43 -6.52 3.02 -0.57
C CYS A 43 -5.92 3.24 0.83
N LEU A 44 -5.87 4.49 1.30
CA LEU A 44 -5.38 4.85 2.64
C LEU A 44 -6.17 4.15 3.75
N ASN A 45 -7.49 4.18 3.63
CA ASN A 45 -8.39 3.60 4.62
C ASN A 45 -8.48 2.06 4.49
N LYS A 46 -8.44 1.54 3.26
CA LYS A 46 -8.37 0.09 3.02
C LYS A 46 -7.11 -0.52 3.64
N SER A 47 -5.95 0.12 3.43
CA SER A 47 -4.69 -0.35 4.02
C SER A 47 -4.70 -0.26 5.54
N LYS A 48 -5.41 0.71 6.13
CA LYS A 48 -5.59 0.82 7.59
C LYS A 48 -6.38 -0.36 8.17
N ILE A 49 -7.47 -0.73 7.53
CA ILE A 49 -8.25 -1.90 7.94
C ILE A 49 -7.37 -3.15 7.95
N LEU A 50 -6.65 -3.40 6.85
CA LEU A 50 -5.81 -4.60 6.76
C LEU A 50 -4.67 -4.58 7.78
N GLN A 51 -4.01 -3.43 7.98
CA GLN A 51 -2.97 -3.26 8.98
C GLN A 51 -3.48 -3.59 10.39
N GLU A 52 -4.56 -2.96 10.83
CA GLU A 52 -5.06 -3.14 12.20
C GLU A 52 -5.64 -4.53 12.44
N CYS A 53 -6.32 -5.11 11.45
CA CYS A 53 -6.76 -6.50 11.53
C CYS A 53 -5.57 -7.48 11.63
N CYS A 54 -4.48 -7.22 10.93
CA CYS A 54 -3.26 -8.03 11.08
C CYS A 54 -2.66 -7.87 12.48
N LEU A 55 -2.49 -6.62 12.94
CA LEU A 55 -1.92 -6.33 14.27
C LEU A 55 -2.75 -6.95 15.39
N SER A 56 -4.08 -6.92 15.30
CA SER A 56 -4.97 -7.54 16.30
C SER A 56 -4.84 -9.06 16.40
N LEU A 57 -4.31 -9.70 15.35
CA LEU A 57 -4.01 -11.14 15.29
C LEU A 57 -2.52 -11.45 15.58
N GLY A 58 -1.75 -10.47 16.05
CA GLY A 58 -0.32 -10.63 16.33
C GLY A 58 0.56 -10.70 15.07
N ILE A 59 0.04 -10.29 13.92
CA ILE A 59 0.81 -10.22 12.67
C ILE A 59 1.37 -8.81 12.55
N TYR A 60 2.68 -8.64 12.56
CA TYR A 60 3.29 -7.34 12.34
C TYR A 60 2.92 -6.79 10.98
N ALA A 61 2.41 -5.55 10.97
CA ALA A 61 1.94 -4.89 9.76
C ALA A 61 2.21 -3.38 9.80
N ARG A 62 2.52 -2.81 8.64
CA ARG A 62 2.73 -1.37 8.45
C ARG A 62 2.11 -0.89 7.16
N ARG A 63 1.69 0.39 7.12
CA ARG A 63 1.27 1.04 5.88
C ARG A 63 2.45 1.71 5.20
N ILE A 64 2.45 1.64 3.87
CA ILE A 64 3.45 2.30 3.04
C ILE A 64 2.74 3.10 1.96
N TRP A 65 3.07 4.39 1.87
CA TRP A 65 2.66 5.26 0.77
C TRP A 65 3.67 5.13 -0.36
N LEU A 66 3.17 4.81 -1.52
CA LEU A 66 3.91 4.75 -2.77
C LEU A 66 3.68 6.07 -3.51
N MET A 67 4.76 6.80 -3.78
CA MET A 67 4.70 8.17 -4.25
C MET A 67 5.27 8.32 -5.66
N PRO A 68 4.60 9.10 -6.54
CA PRO A 68 5.07 9.35 -7.89
C PRO A 68 6.28 10.29 -7.92
N TYR A 69 7.04 10.26 -9.02
CA TYR A 69 8.18 11.16 -9.22
C TYR A 69 7.75 12.62 -9.37
N SER A 70 6.66 12.86 -10.11
CA SER A 70 6.17 14.22 -10.37
C SER A 70 5.42 14.76 -9.15
N PRO A 71 5.78 15.94 -8.64
CA PRO A 71 5.05 16.58 -7.54
C PRO A 71 3.66 17.11 -7.97
N TYR A 72 3.38 17.13 -9.27
CA TYR A 72 2.09 17.55 -9.83
C TYR A 72 1.15 16.38 -10.10
N ASP A 73 1.64 15.14 -10.04
CA ASP A 73 0.79 13.95 -10.08
C ASP A 73 0.04 13.86 -8.75
N THR A 74 -1.28 13.97 -8.81
CA THR A 74 -2.15 13.94 -7.63
C THR A 74 -2.47 12.52 -7.17
N ASP A 75 -2.02 11.52 -7.90
CA ASP A 75 -2.29 10.12 -7.62
C ASP A 75 -1.11 9.49 -6.87
N ASN A 76 -1.40 8.97 -5.70
CA ASN A 76 -0.50 8.13 -4.91
C ASN A 76 -1.23 6.86 -4.50
N HIS A 77 -0.51 5.88 -3.98
CA HIS A 77 -1.12 4.65 -3.53
C HIS A 77 -0.65 4.26 -2.13
N VAL A 78 -1.53 3.63 -1.35
CA VAL A 78 -1.19 3.15 -0.01
C VAL A 78 -1.46 1.66 0.07
N VAL A 79 -0.44 0.94 0.50
CA VAL A 79 -0.46 -0.53 0.64
C VAL A 79 -0.14 -0.93 2.09
N THR A 80 -0.35 -2.19 2.40
CA THR A 80 0.05 -2.79 3.67
C THR A 80 1.23 -3.73 3.43
N GLU A 81 2.27 -3.65 4.24
CA GLU A 81 3.26 -4.74 4.37
C GLU A 81 3.03 -5.49 5.67
N ILE A 82 3.17 -6.80 5.61
CA ILE A 82 3.17 -7.70 6.77
C ILE A 82 4.52 -8.39 6.87
N TYR A 83 4.96 -8.70 8.09
CA TYR A 83 6.15 -9.52 8.29
C TYR A 83 5.77 -11.00 8.45
N ASP A 84 6.31 -11.83 7.58
CA ASP A 84 6.11 -13.28 7.64
C ASP A 84 7.37 -13.95 8.21
N PHE A 85 7.25 -14.46 9.44
CA PHE A 85 8.36 -15.12 10.14
C PHE A 85 8.76 -16.46 9.49
N ASN A 86 7.89 -17.13 8.74
CA ASN A 86 8.23 -18.39 8.08
C ASN A 86 9.25 -18.20 6.96
N VAL A 87 9.19 -17.05 6.30
CA VAL A 87 10.15 -16.68 5.25
C VAL A 87 11.05 -15.52 5.64
N SER A 88 10.93 -15.05 6.89
CA SER A 88 11.74 -13.99 7.50
C SER A 88 11.83 -12.72 6.66
N LYS A 89 10.69 -12.25 6.15
CA LYS A 89 10.65 -11.06 5.29
C LYS A 89 9.32 -10.30 5.34
N TRP A 90 9.38 -9.05 4.94
CA TRP A 90 8.20 -8.25 4.65
C TRP A 90 7.55 -8.68 3.33
N ILE A 91 6.22 -8.65 3.28
CA ILE A 91 5.41 -9.00 2.11
C ILE A 91 4.38 -7.89 1.89
N MET A 92 4.34 -7.34 0.69
CA MET A 92 3.35 -6.34 0.31
C MET A 92 2.00 -7.00 -0.01
N LEU A 93 0.94 -6.44 0.56
CA LEU A 93 -0.46 -6.79 0.28
C LEU A 93 -1.24 -5.53 -0.11
N ASP A 94 -2.00 -5.59 -1.18
CA ASP A 94 -2.85 -4.49 -1.62
C ASP A 94 -4.34 -4.84 -1.51
N MET A 95 -5.00 -4.21 -0.54
CA MET A 95 -6.43 -4.41 -0.33
C MET A 95 -7.29 -3.69 -1.39
N THR A 96 -6.74 -2.71 -2.11
CA THR A 96 -7.45 -2.03 -3.20
C THR A 96 -7.51 -2.89 -4.45
N ALA A 97 -6.37 -3.44 -4.84
CA ALA A 97 -6.23 -4.33 -6.00
C ALA A 97 -6.58 -5.80 -5.68
N ASN A 98 -6.79 -6.14 -4.40
CA ASN A 98 -7.02 -7.50 -3.94
C ASN A 98 -5.90 -8.47 -4.37
N GLY A 99 -4.65 -8.11 -4.14
CA GLY A 99 -3.55 -8.93 -4.59
C GLY A 99 -2.19 -8.52 -4.02
N ASN A 100 -1.17 -9.12 -4.57
CA ASN A 100 0.23 -8.86 -4.24
C ASN A 100 1.13 -9.12 -5.44
N PHE A 101 2.41 -8.76 -5.35
CA PHE A 101 3.40 -9.10 -6.36
C PHE A 101 4.20 -10.34 -5.96
N VAL A 102 4.56 -11.13 -6.96
CA VAL A 102 5.42 -12.32 -6.83
C VAL A 102 6.60 -12.23 -7.81
N ASN A 103 7.69 -12.92 -7.47
CA ASN A 103 8.81 -13.13 -8.40
C ASN A 103 8.52 -14.28 -9.38
N SER A 104 9.47 -14.57 -10.27
CA SER A 104 9.39 -15.66 -11.26
C SER A 104 9.24 -17.07 -10.66
N LYS A 105 9.49 -17.22 -9.34
CA LYS A 105 9.30 -18.48 -8.60
C LYS A 105 7.97 -18.50 -7.84
N GLY A 106 7.10 -17.50 -8.01
CA GLY A 106 5.83 -17.38 -7.30
C GLY A 106 5.96 -16.95 -5.84
N LEU A 107 7.13 -16.48 -5.39
CA LEU A 107 7.33 -16.03 -4.01
C LEU A 107 6.85 -14.60 -3.86
N PRO A 108 6.08 -14.27 -2.81
CA PRO A 108 5.57 -12.92 -2.58
C PRO A 108 6.71 -11.94 -2.27
N LEU A 109 6.54 -10.70 -2.69
CA LEU A 109 7.56 -9.65 -2.65
C LEU A 109 7.20 -8.54 -1.67
N SER A 110 8.24 -7.95 -1.05
CA SER A 110 8.16 -6.69 -0.32
C SER A 110 8.12 -5.50 -1.29
N VAL A 111 7.71 -4.33 -0.78
CA VAL A 111 7.73 -3.06 -1.52
C VAL A 111 9.10 -2.78 -2.12
N LEU A 112 10.19 -3.05 -1.39
CA LEU A 112 11.55 -2.83 -1.89
C LEU A 112 11.96 -3.81 -2.99
N GLU A 113 11.57 -5.07 -2.88
CA GLU A 113 11.83 -6.07 -3.92
C GLU A 113 11.07 -5.76 -5.21
N ILE A 114 9.80 -5.33 -5.09
CA ILE A 114 8.98 -4.91 -6.24
C ILE A 114 9.62 -3.70 -6.92
N ARG A 115 9.98 -2.67 -6.14
CA ARG A 115 10.66 -1.48 -6.65
C ARG A 115 11.96 -1.83 -7.39
N SER A 116 12.75 -2.72 -6.82
CA SER A 116 14.00 -3.20 -7.45
C SER A 116 13.71 -4.00 -8.72
N GLY A 117 12.68 -4.84 -8.70
CA GLY A 117 12.25 -5.62 -9.87
C GLY A 117 11.87 -4.74 -11.03
N PHE A 118 11.10 -3.68 -10.81
CA PHE A 118 10.76 -2.70 -11.85
C PHE A 118 11.97 -1.93 -12.38
N ALA A 119 12.95 -1.62 -11.51
CA ALA A 119 14.11 -0.83 -11.89
C ALA A 119 15.17 -1.62 -12.70
N ILE A 120 15.27 -2.92 -12.49
CA ILE A 120 16.37 -3.72 -13.05
C ILE A 120 15.94 -4.54 -14.26
N ASN A 121 14.89 -5.32 -14.19
CA ASN A 121 14.55 -6.29 -15.24
C ASN A 121 13.07 -6.66 -15.33
N ASP A 122 12.21 -5.90 -14.67
CA ASP A 122 10.76 -6.13 -14.71
C ASP A 122 10.34 -7.57 -14.27
N SER A 123 11.02 -8.10 -13.28
CA SER A 123 10.94 -9.52 -12.87
C SER A 123 9.80 -9.82 -11.88
N CYS A 124 8.89 -8.86 -11.63
CA CYS A 124 7.77 -9.06 -10.72
C CYS A 124 6.43 -9.08 -11.47
N GLU A 125 5.52 -9.93 -11.02
CA GLU A 125 4.18 -10.09 -11.57
C GLU A 125 3.13 -9.86 -10.49
N PHE A 126 2.07 -9.11 -10.83
CA PHE A 126 0.90 -8.95 -9.97
C PHE A 126 0.04 -10.21 -10.02
N VAL A 127 -0.34 -10.71 -8.84
CA VAL A 127 -1.26 -11.84 -8.70
C VAL A 127 -2.44 -11.44 -7.83
N ASN A 128 -3.64 -11.79 -8.31
CA ASN A 128 -4.87 -11.53 -7.57
C ASN A 128 -5.05 -12.56 -6.44
N ALA A 129 -5.45 -12.12 -5.26
CA ALA A 129 -5.72 -12.99 -4.12
C ALA A 129 -7.01 -13.83 -4.29
N SER A 130 -7.89 -13.43 -5.21
CA SER A 130 -9.07 -14.21 -5.60
C SER A 130 -8.80 -14.95 -6.93
N SER A 131 -9.52 -16.06 -7.16
CA SER A 131 -9.44 -16.81 -8.40
C SER A 131 -10.06 -16.10 -9.61
N THR A 132 -10.73 -14.97 -9.40
CA THR A 132 -11.42 -14.20 -10.44
C THR A 132 -10.82 -12.80 -10.55
N HIS A 133 -10.57 -12.35 -11.79
CA HIS A 133 -10.16 -10.98 -12.05
C HIS A 133 -11.30 -9.99 -11.78
N ASN A 134 -10.94 -8.72 -11.57
CA ASN A 134 -11.93 -7.65 -11.42
C ASN A 134 -12.66 -7.42 -12.75
N LYS A 135 -13.98 -7.46 -12.72
CA LYS A 135 -14.86 -7.36 -13.90
C LYS A 135 -14.75 -6.06 -14.72
N ILE A 136 -14.06 -5.05 -14.21
CA ILE A 136 -13.76 -3.84 -14.98
C ILE A 136 -12.69 -4.08 -16.06
N PHE A 137 -11.91 -5.16 -15.94
CA PHE A 137 -10.90 -5.55 -16.92
C PHE A 137 -11.45 -6.62 -17.85
N ALA A 138 -10.95 -6.63 -19.10
CA ALA A 138 -11.35 -7.62 -20.10
C ALA A 138 -11.02 -9.06 -19.67
N ASP A 139 -9.86 -9.23 -19.04
CA ASP A 139 -9.36 -10.51 -18.52
C ASP A 139 -8.31 -10.28 -17.43
N GLY A 140 -7.79 -11.37 -16.85
CA GLY A 140 -6.77 -11.29 -15.81
C GLY A 140 -5.40 -10.82 -16.32
N GLN A 141 -5.11 -10.90 -17.62
CA GLN A 141 -3.88 -10.37 -18.19
C GLN A 141 -3.93 -8.84 -18.25
N ALA A 142 -5.04 -8.29 -18.69
CA ALA A 142 -5.30 -6.84 -18.71
C ALA A 142 -5.22 -6.25 -17.29
N GLU A 143 -5.80 -6.93 -16.30
CA GLU A 143 -5.72 -6.55 -14.89
C GLU A 143 -4.28 -6.52 -14.39
N ARG A 144 -3.51 -7.59 -14.62
CA ARG A 144 -2.09 -7.67 -14.20
C ARG A 144 -1.25 -6.57 -14.82
N LEU A 145 -1.42 -6.33 -16.13
CA LEU A 145 -0.69 -5.29 -16.84
C LEU A 145 -1.02 -3.90 -16.30
N TYR A 146 -2.30 -3.62 -16.07
CA TYR A 146 -2.74 -2.36 -15.48
C TYR A 146 -2.08 -2.11 -14.13
N TYR A 147 -2.18 -3.06 -13.19
CA TYR A 147 -1.59 -2.87 -11.86
C TYR A 147 -0.07 -2.75 -11.92
N LYS A 148 0.60 -3.52 -12.79
CA LYS A 148 2.04 -3.41 -12.99
C LYS A 148 2.45 -1.99 -13.40
N GLN A 149 1.77 -1.39 -14.37
CA GLN A 149 2.03 -0.03 -14.84
C GLN A 149 1.68 1.01 -13.77
N TYR A 150 0.55 0.83 -13.11
CA TYR A 150 0.10 1.72 -12.05
C TYR A 150 1.09 1.76 -10.87
N PHE A 151 1.54 0.61 -10.42
CA PHE A 151 2.52 0.53 -9.35
C PHE A 151 3.86 1.10 -9.77
N ALA A 152 4.38 0.77 -10.96
CA ALA A 152 5.66 1.27 -11.44
C ALA A 152 5.73 2.82 -11.43
N LYS A 153 4.63 3.49 -11.77
CA LYS A 153 4.50 4.95 -11.71
C LYS A 153 4.68 5.49 -10.29
N ASN A 154 4.18 4.78 -9.29
CA ASN A 154 4.10 5.24 -7.90
C ASN A 154 5.27 4.75 -7.01
N PHE A 155 6.27 4.09 -7.54
CA PHE A 155 7.42 3.60 -6.76
C PHE A 155 8.64 4.53 -6.74
N CYS A 156 8.46 5.84 -6.91
CA CYS A 156 9.62 6.74 -6.90
C CYS A 156 10.21 6.88 -5.49
N TYR A 157 9.41 7.25 -4.52
CA TYR A 157 9.80 7.33 -3.12
C TYR A 157 8.64 6.87 -2.23
N LEU A 158 8.93 6.62 -0.96
CA LEU A 158 7.99 6.00 -0.04
C LEU A 158 7.83 6.85 1.22
N PHE A 159 6.65 6.80 1.85
CA PHE A 159 6.48 7.17 3.24
C PHE A 159 6.06 5.97 4.07
N VAL A 160 6.55 5.92 5.30
CA VAL A 160 6.12 4.94 6.29
C VAL A 160 5.78 5.68 7.58
N GLU A 161 4.74 5.28 8.26
CA GLU A 161 4.42 5.80 9.59
C GLU A 161 5.43 5.30 10.62
N SER A 162 5.87 6.19 11.51
CA SER A 162 6.77 5.82 12.59
C SER A 162 6.08 4.99 13.66
N GLN A 163 4.77 5.08 13.76
CA GLN A 163 3.92 4.34 14.70
C GLN A 163 2.49 4.22 14.16
N ASN A 164 1.76 3.20 14.60
CA ASN A 164 0.33 3.08 14.31
C ASN A 164 -0.47 3.91 15.31
N GLU A 165 -1.22 4.90 14.83
CA GLU A 165 -2.10 5.74 15.65
C GLU A 165 -3.56 5.57 15.22
N PHE A 166 -4.48 5.90 16.14
CA PHE A 166 -5.93 5.82 15.91
C PHE A 166 -6.41 6.74 14.79
N ALA A 167 -5.80 7.89 14.63
CA ALA A 167 -6.09 8.86 13.57
C ALA A 167 -4.90 9.04 12.61
N ASN A 168 -5.11 9.74 11.48
CA ASN A 168 -4.07 9.97 10.46
C ASN A 168 -3.09 11.12 10.78
N ASN A 169 -2.80 11.39 12.03
CA ASN A 169 -1.87 12.47 12.44
C ASN A 169 -0.41 12.01 12.58
N ASN A 170 -0.08 10.91 11.94
CA ASN A 170 1.15 10.20 12.18
C ASN A 170 2.36 10.91 11.60
N LYS A 171 3.43 10.96 12.38
CA LYS A 171 4.75 11.31 11.86
C LYS A 171 5.18 10.25 10.86
N ARG A 172 5.66 10.70 9.71
CA ARG A 172 6.10 9.81 8.63
C ARG A 172 7.58 9.98 8.38
N VAL A 173 8.20 8.87 8.01
CA VAL A 173 9.60 8.82 7.57
C VAL A 173 9.59 8.63 6.05
N ALA A 174 10.36 9.47 5.35
CA ALA A 174 10.53 9.36 3.91
C ALA A 174 11.71 8.46 3.56
N PHE A 175 11.52 7.58 2.58
CA PHE A 175 12.56 6.76 1.98
C PHE A 175 12.69 7.16 0.52
N ILE A 176 13.79 7.80 0.18
CA ILE A 176 14.00 8.49 -1.09
C ILE A 176 15.15 7.88 -1.89
N PRO A 177 15.12 7.98 -3.23
CA PRO A 177 16.27 7.64 -4.05
C PRO A 177 17.49 8.52 -3.74
N LYS A 178 18.67 8.00 -4.02
CA LYS A 178 19.91 8.80 -3.96
C LYS A 178 19.77 10.03 -4.88
N ASN A 179 20.17 11.19 -4.39
CA ASN A 179 20.09 12.48 -5.08
C ASN A 179 18.66 12.96 -5.43
N PHE A 180 17.66 12.49 -4.72
CA PHE A 180 16.30 12.98 -4.86
C PHE A 180 16.18 14.41 -4.32
N ASP A 181 15.54 15.28 -5.07
CA ASP A 181 15.26 16.66 -4.65
C ASP A 181 14.11 16.68 -3.61
N LEU A 182 14.46 16.88 -2.34
CA LEU A 182 13.51 16.92 -1.24
C LEU A 182 12.45 18.02 -1.37
N THR A 183 12.73 19.08 -2.12
CA THR A 183 11.74 20.15 -2.32
C THR A 183 10.52 19.67 -3.11
N LYS A 184 10.63 18.58 -3.85
CA LYS A 184 9.51 17.94 -4.53
C LYS A 184 8.48 17.40 -3.55
N ILE A 185 8.89 16.95 -2.36
CA ILE A 185 7.97 16.47 -1.32
C ILE A 185 7.05 17.60 -0.88
N LEU A 186 7.58 18.82 -0.66
CA LEU A 186 6.80 19.99 -0.27
C LEU A 186 5.84 20.47 -1.36
N LYS A 187 6.15 20.18 -2.62
CA LYS A 187 5.33 20.54 -3.78
C LYS A 187 4.30 19.48 -4.14
N GLN A 188 4.35 18.31 -3.47
CA GLN A 188 3.50 17.18 -3.81
C GLN A 188 2.03 17.47 -3.51
N LYS A 189 1.20 17.51 -4.56
CA LYS A 189 -0.21 17.89 -4.45
C LYS A 189 -1.13 16.79 -3.94
N SER A 190 -0.73 15.54 -4.10
CA SER A 190 -1.48 14.40 -3.56
C SER A 190 -1.32 14.22 -2.04
N PHE A 191 -0.40 14.98 -1.44
CA PHE A 191 0.00 14.78 -0.06
C PHE A 191 0.38 16.14 0.56
N ASN A 192 -0.51 16.70 1.37
CA ASN A 192 -0.29 18.01 1.98
C ASN A 192 0.73 17.90 3.12
N THR A 193 2.01 18.07 2.80
CA THR A 193 3.12 18.08 3.76
C THR A 193 3.55 19.52 3.98
N ARG A 194 3.47 20.01 5.22
CA ARG A 194 3.94 21.36 5.59
C ARG A 194 5.45 21.40 5.77
N ASP A 195 6.03 20.30 6.23
CA ASP A 195 7.45 20.17 6.57
C ASP A 195 8.10 19.01 5.80
N ILE A 196 9.40 19.11 5.58
CA ILE A 196 10.17 17.98 5.04
C ILE A 196 10.20 16.89 6.10
N PRO A 197 9.66 15.70 5.81
CA PRO A 197 9.69 14.61 6.78
C PRO A 197 11.12 14.13 7.02
N SER A 198 11.34 13.47 8.14
CA SER A 198 12.60 12.77 8.40
C SER A 198 12.91 11.80 7.27
N VAL A 199 14.18 11.77 6.84
CA VAL A 199 14.63 10.80 5.82
C VAL A 199 15.21 9.58 6.51
N GLY A 200 14.62 8.41 6.24
CA GLY A 200 15.06 7.14 6.78
C GLY A 200 16.11 6.46 5.92
N SER A 201 16.93 5.63 6.57
CA SER A 201 17.80 4.68 5.86
C SER A 201 16.99 3.49 5.35
N ILE A 202 17.33 2.98 4.17
CA ILE A 202 16.69 1.79 3.58
C ILE A 202 16.76 0.58 4.54
N THR A 203 17.76 0.49 5.39
CA THR A 203 17.89 -0.55 6.39
C THR A 203 16.75 -0.56 7.40
N MET A 204 16.14 0.60 7.69
CA MET A 204 14.97 0.67 8.58
C MET A 204 13.75 -0.07 7.99
N LEU A 205 13.62 -0.10 6.66
CA LEU A 205 12.55 -0.86 6.00
C LEU A 205 12.78 -2.36 6.02
N LEU A 206 14.02 -2.79 6.18
CA LEU A 206 14.41 -4.21 6.20
C LEU A 206 14.40 -4.80 7.61
N ASN A 207 14.39 -3.94 8.65
CA ASN A 207 14.44 -4.42 10.02
C ASN A 207 13.32 -5.41 10.33
N VAL A 208 13.68 -6.46 11.03
CA VAL A 208 12.76 -7.42 11.64
C VAL A 208 12.01 -6.69 12.75
N PRO A 209 10.67 -6.87 12.88
CA PRO A 209 9.94 -6.36 14.03
C PRO A 209 10.43 -7.00 15.33
N GLU A 210 10.59 -6.20 16.37
CA GLU A 210 10.97 -6.65 17.73
C GLU A 210 9.74 -7.09 18.53
#